data_6755accdd93f52c0d25531676ae3f1d8
#
_entry.id   6755accdd93f52c0d25531676ae3f1d8
#
_cell.length_a   1.000
_cell.length_b   1.000
_cell.length_c   1.000
_cell.angle_alpha   90.00
_cell.angle_beta   90.00
_cell.angle_gamma   90.00
#
_symmetry.space_group_name_H-M   'P 1'
#
loop_
_entity.id
_entity.type
_entity.pdbx_description
1 polymer ?
#
loop_
_entity_poly.entity_id
_entity_poly.type
_entity_poly.pdbx_seq_one_letter_code
_entity_poly.pdbx_strand_id
1 'polypeptide(L)'
;MQFLPETTQTAYSTLLQKVQSSRYAKLNQIGFTSKLVHGKRYWYCQYIDVSGARRQRYVGLDSDAMRQSIDAAKHDQASFASILADRKRLVAMVIAGNGTPEKGRPAKIIEKLSDAGVFDAGALLIGSYAFSCYGNLLGVTFDEAMRRTEDMDIACDRSIEIGFMCDVKKDVVAAVPEMMESRQINPWIPPYDMVASDGFKLEFLTSRLNASNKEPVKIERFGVNALPLMFLEFIIENSVHAVVLYGAGILVNVPDPARFAIHKLAISQLRSAGNPEKRRKDLAQASAIIGYLLEENPGSLLLACDAAKHMESTFHAFVTSGISSVADKSLAHRFRVECWGID
;
A
#
# COMPACT_ATOMS: atom_id res chain seq x y z
N MET A 1 14.90 16.85 3.34
CA MET A 1 13.92 16.35 4.29
C MET A 1 13.69 17.38 5.36
N GLN A 2 12.44 17.64 5.75
CA GLN A 2 12.06 18.61 6.79
C GLN A 2 10.99 17.98 7.66
N PHE A 3 11.09 18.11 8.99
CA PHE A 3 10.08 17.59 9.91
C PHE A 3 8.77 18.39 9.83
N LEU A 4 7.65 17.68 9.90
CA LEU A 4 6.35 18.31 10.11
C LEU A 4 6.23 18.81 11.56
N PRO A 5 5.48 19.89 11.81
CA PRO A 5 5.18 20.33 13.17
C PRO A 5 4.58 19.19 14.02
N GLU A 6 4.92 19.14 15.31
CA GLU A 6 4.39 18.11 16.24
C GLU A 6 2.86 18.05 16.25
N THR A 7 2.21 19.23 16.18
CA THR A 7 0.75 19.32 16.07
C THR A 7 0.20 18.62 14.83
N THR A 8 0.93 18.69 13.71
CA THR A 8 0.57 17.98 12.45
C THR A 8 0.76 16.50 12.59
N GLN A 9 1.86 16.04 13.19
CA GLN A 9 2.12 14.63 13.45
C GLN A 9 1.06 14.04 14.38
N THR A 10 0.69 14.74 15.45
CA THR A 10 -0.40 14.35 16.37
C THR A 10 -1.75 14.29 15.64
N ALA A 11 -2.05 15.28 14.80
CA ALA A 11 -3.28 15.27 14.00
C ALA A 11 -3.32 14.09 13.03
N TYR A 12 -2.19 13.73 12.41
CA TYR A 12 -2.12 12.55 11.52
C TYR A 12 -2.30 11.24 12.30
N SER A 13 -1.65 11.07 13.44
CA SER A 13 -1.80 9.89 14.29
C SER A 13 -3.25 9.72 14.76
N THR A 14 -3.90 10.82 15.17
CA THR A 14 -5.32 10.83 15.53
C THR A 14 -6.21 10.47 14.33
N LEU A 15 -5.90 11.02 13.16
CA LEU A 15 -6.60 10.68 11.91
C LEU A 15 -6.48 9.19 11.60
N LEU A 16 -5.28 8.62 11.66
CA LEU A 16 -5.03 7.20 11.40
C LEU A 16 -5.86 6.32 12.33
N GLN A 17 -5.85 6.59 13.64
CA GLN A 17 -6.67 5.86 14.61
C GLN A 17 -8.17 5.97 14.30
N LYS A 18 -8.67 7.18 14.01
CA LYS A 18 -10.08 7.40 13.67
C LYS A 18 -10.47 6.69 12.37
N VAL A 19 -9.62 6.72 11.34
CA VAL A 19 -9.88 6.04 10.08
C VAL A 19 -9.90 4.53 10.26
N GLN A 20 -8.98 3.97 11.05
CA GLN A 20 -8.95 2.54 11.37
C GLN A 20 -10.21 2.11 12.16
N SER A 21 -10.55 2.81 13.24
CA SER A 21 -11.70 2.46 14.09
C SER A 21 -13.04 2.63 13.37
N SER A 22 -13.15 3.59 12.45
CA SER A 22 -14.38 3.89 11.69
C SER A 22 -14.34 3.37 10.23
N ARG A 23 -13.44 2.45 9.90
CA ARG A 23 -13.26 1.99 8.50
C ARG A 23 -14.53 1.41 7.87
N TYR A 24 -15.41 0.82 8.67
CA TYR A 24 -16.67 0.24 8.22
C TYR A 24 -17.88 1.16 8.39
N ALA A 25 -17.74 2.30 9.05
CA ALA A 25 -18.83 3.24 9.28
C ALA A 25 -19.35 3.90 7.98
N LYS A 26 -18.52 3.94 6.92
CA LYS A 26 -18.88 4.49 5.59
C LYS A 26 -19.90 3.61 4.83
N LEU A 27 -20.02 2.34 5.21
CA LEU A 27 -20.93 1.42 4.56
C LEU A 27 -22.35 1.67 5.09
N ASN A 28 -23.32 1.72 4.18
CA ASN A 28 -24.74 1.70 4.52
C ASN A 28 -25.07 0.28 5.03
N GLN A 29 -24.55 -0.03 6.25
CA GLN A 29 -24.51 -1.38 6.79
C GLN A 29 -25.90 -1.84 7.20
N ILE A 30 -26.26 -3.03 6.72
CA ILE A 30 -27.46 -3.77 7.18
C ILE A 30 -27.10 -4.57 8.43
N GLY A 31 -25.83 -5.01 8.58
CA GLY A 31 -25.34 -5.80 9.68
C GLY A 31 -24.02 -6.52 9.42
N PHE A 32 -23.59 -7.28 10.40
CA PHE A 32 -22.40 -8.11 10.31
C PHE A 32 -22.80 -9.59 10.38
N THR A 33 -22.10 -10.43 9.61
CA THR A 33 -22.26 -11.87 9.63
C THR A 33 -20.89 -12.53 9.69
N SER A 34 -20.81 -13.75 10.22
CA SER A 34 -19.56 -14.51 10.24
C SER A 34 -19.71 -15.82 9.49
N LYS A 35 -18.63 -16.29 8.88
CA LYS A 35 -18.54 -17.58 8.20
C LYS A 35 -17.37 -18.37 8.76
N LEU A 36 -17.56 -19.68 8.93
CA LEU A 36 -16.49 -20.60 9.32
C LEU A 36 -15.93 -21.22 8.04
N VAL A 37 -14.63 -21.01 7.78
CA VAL A 37 -13.92 -21.55 6.62
C VAL A 37 -12.63 -22.19 7.11
N HIS A 38 -12.42 -23.46 6.82
CA HIS A 38 -11.24 -24.24 7.27
C HIS A 38 -10.93 -24.09 8.76
N GLY A 39 -11.97 -24.15 9.61
CA GLY A 39 -11.82 -24.05 11.06
C GLY A 39 -11.56 -22.63 11.61
N LYS A 40 -11.46 -21.62 10.76
CA LYS A 40 -11.31 -20.22 11.15
C LYS A 40 -12.59 -19.45 10.88
N ARG A 41 -12.95 -18.55 11.80
CA ARG A 41 -14.14 -17.69 11.67
C ARG A 41 -13.73 -16.35 11.03
N TYR A 42 -14.47 -15.93 10.00
CA TYR A 42 -14.25 -14.69 9.27
C TYR A 42 -15.50 -13.83 9.34
N TRP A 43 -15.32 -12.52 9.56
CA TRP A 43 -16.41 -11.55 9.63
C TRP A 43 -16.60 -10.82 8.32
N TYR A 44 -17.86 -10.52 8.02
CA TYR A 44 -18.31 -9.79 6.83
C TYR A 44 -19.31 -8.71 7.23
N CYS A 45 -19.17 -7.51 6.65
CA CYS A 45 -20.16 -6.46 6.71
C CYS A 45 -21.13 -6.62 5.54
N GLN A 46 -22.43 -6.64 5.82
CA GLN A 46 -23.48 -6.59 4.80
C GLN A 46 -23.90 -5.14 4.58
N TYR A 47 -24.00 -4.71 3.35
CA TYR A 47 -24.38 -3.36 2.99
C TYR A 47 -25.23 -3.34 1.69
N ILE A 48 -25.87 -2.21 1.41
CA ILE A 48 -26.56 -1.97 0.14
C ILE A 48 -25.65 -1.06 -0.70
N ASP A 49 -25.31 -1.51 -1.90
CA ASP A 49 -24.54 -0.70 -2.84
C ASP A 49 -25.36 0.42 -3.48
N VAL A 50 -24.71 1.27 -4.28
CA VAL A 50 -25.36 2.40 -4.97
C VAL A 50 -26.44 1.95 -5.97
N SER A 51 -26.44 0.70 -6.39
CA SER A 51 -27.46 0.11 -7.27
C SER A 51 -28.67 -0.47 -6.50
N GLY A 52 -28.65 -0.43 -5.16
CA GLY A 52 -29.65 -1.05 -4.31
C GLY A 52 -29.44 -2.55 -4.07
N ALA A 53 -28.37 -3.13 -4.57
CA ALA A 53 -28.06 -4.55 -4.39
C ALA A 53 -27.42 -4.83 -3.03
N ARG A 54 -27.81 -5.95 -2.40
CA ARG A 54 -27.19 -6.43 -1.15
C ARG A 54 -25.83 -7.01 -1.43
N ARG A 55 -24.78 -6.49 -0.76
CA ARG A 55 -23.38 -6.91 -0.89
C ARG A 55 -22.81 -7.33 0.45
N GLN A 56 -21.72 -8.10 0.38
CA GLN A 56 -20.92 -8.45 1.55
C GLN A 56 -19.47 -8.01 1.32
N ARG A 57 -18.90 -7.36 2.32
CA ARG A 57 -17.49 -6.97 2.34
C ARG A 57 -16.81 -7.70 3.48
N TYR A 58 -15.64 -8.27 3.20
CA TYR A 58 -14.79 -8.87 4.22
C TYR A 58 -14.32 -7.82 5.23
N VAL A 59 -14.35 -8.17 6.51
CA VAL A 59 -14.01 -7.28 7.62
C VAL A 59 -12.72 -7.71 8.29
N GLY A 60 -12.58 -9.01 8.53
CA GLY A 60 -11.39 -9.55 9.17
C GLY A 60 -11.57 -10.95 9.74
N LEU A 61 -10.45 -11.53 10.19
CA LEU A 61 -10.43 -12.75 10.98
C LEU A 61 -11.03 -12.47 12.37
N ASP A 62 -11.77 -13.42 12.92
CA ASP A 62 -12.36 -13.30 14.25
C ASP A 62 -11.27 -13.16 15.33
N SER A 63 -11.35 -12.09 16.08
CA SER A 63 -10.49 -11.76 17.22
C SER A 63 -11.28 -10.87 18.18
N ASP A 64 -10.81 -10.75 19.41
CA ASP A 64 -11.47 -9.88 20.40
C ASP A 64 -11.47 -8.41 19.94
N ALA A 65 -10.38 -7.93 19.36
CA ALA A 65 -10.30 -6.60 18.78
C ALA A 65 -11.30 -6.41 17.62
N MET A 66 -11.47 -7.45 16.77
CA MET A 66 -12.43 -7.42 15.68
C MET A 66 -13.88 -7.38 16.20
N ARG A 67 -14.22 -8.19 17.20
CA ARG A 67 -15.55 -8.19 17.83
C ARG A 67 -15.87 -6.84 18.45
N GLN A 68 -14.92 -6.25 19.20
CA GLN A 68 -15.06 -4.90 19.75
C GLN A 68 -15.30 -3.84 18.68
N SER A 69 -14.56 -3.90 17.57
CA SER A 69 -14.74 -2.98 16.43
C SER A 69 -16.12 -3.15 15.78
N ILE A 70 -16.63 -4.39 15.67
CA ILE A 70 -17.97 -4.67 15.13
C ILE A 70 -19.05 -4.16 16.07
N ASP A 71 -18.91 -4.36 17.37
CA ASP A 71 -19.88 -3.91 18.35
C ASP A 71 -19.92 -2.37 18.44
N ALA A 72 -18.77 -1.71 18.38
CA ALA A 72 -18.71 -0.26 18.24
C ALA A 72 -19.42 0.22 16.97
N ALA A 73 -19.16 -0.42 15.82
CA ALA A 73 -19.80 -0.07 14.56
C ALA A 73 -21.33 -0.27 14.54
N LYS A 74 -21.86 -1.21 15.30
CA LYS A 74 -23.32 -1.42 15.46
C LYS A 74 -23.98 -0.30 16.26
N HIS A 75 -23.27 0.25 17.25
CA HIS A 75 -23.79 1.34 18.08
C HIS A 75 -23.69 2.72 17.43
N ASP A 76 -22.81 2.90 16.44
CA ASP A 76 -22.42 4.22 15.90
C ASP A 76 -23.20 4.68 14.65
N GLN A 77 -24.27 4.03 14.25
CA GLN A 77 -25.04 4.46 13.08
C GLN A 77 -25.57 5.91 13.16
N ALA A 78 -25.84 6.41 14.35
CA ALA A 78 -26.29 7.80 14.56
C ALA A 78 -25.19 8.85 14.45
N SER A 79 -23.91 8.46 14.59
CA SER A 79 -22.77 9.37 14.65
C SER A 79 -21.94 9.45 13.36
N PHE A 80 -22.29 8.69 12.32
CA PHE A 80 -21.49 8.56 11.10
C PHE A 80 -21.16 9.92 10.43
N ALA A 81 -22.15 10.81 10.33
CA ALA A 81 -21.93 12.15 9.75
C ALA A 81 -20.91 12.97 10.59
N SER A 82 -20.98 12.85 11.92
CA SER A 82 -20.04 13.50 12.84
C SER A 82 -18.64 12.91 12.69
N ILE A 83 -18.52 11.58 12.63
CA ILE A 83 -17.21 10.91 12.43
C ILE A 83 -16.56 11.38 11.13
N LEU A 84 -17.32 11.43 10.02
CA LEU A 84 -16.80 11.93 8.74
C LEU A 84 -16.38 13.40 8.80
N ALA A 85 -17.17 14.25 9.48
CA ALA A 85 -16.84 15.66 9.66
C ALA A 85 -15.51 15.83 10.43
N ASP A 86 -15.34 15.06 11.51
CA ASP A 86 -14.11 15.07 12.31
C ASP A 86 -12.90 14.60 11.50
N ARG A 87 -13.05 13.50 10.73
CA ARG A 87 -11.98 13.00 9.87
C ARG A 87 -11.60 14.04 8.81
N LYS A 88 -12.58 14.69 8.15
CA LYS A 88 -12.32 15.77 7.18
C LYS A 88 -11.59 16.93 7.82
N ARG A 89 -11.95 17.30 9.07
CA ARG A 89 -11.25 18.35 9.82
C ARG A 89 -9.79 17.99 10.09
N LEU A 90 -9.53 16.76 10.53
CA LEU A 90 -8.16 16.26 10.74
C LEU A 90 -7.35 16.24 9.45
N VAL A 91 -7.92 15.78 8.33
CA VAL A 91 -7.26 15.85 7.01
C VAL A 91 -6.88 17.30 6.68
N ALA A 92 -7.80 18.26 6.87
CA ALA A 92 -7.52 19.67 6.61
C ALA A 92 -6.41 20.22 7.53
N MET A 93 -6.40 19.83 8.81
CA MET A 93 -5.34 20.22 9.76
C MET A 93 -3.97 19.69 9.35
N VAL A 94 -3.89 18.41 8.95
CA VAL A 94 -2.62 17.81 8.49
C VAL A 94 -2.12 18.50 7.22
N ILE A 95 -3.00 18.78 6.26
CA ILE A 95 -2.64 19.49 5.02
C ILE A 95 -2.18 20.93 5.34
N ALA A 96 -2.88 21.64 6.21
CA ALA A 96 -2.48 23.00 6.63
C ALA A 96 -1.13 23.01 7.34
N GLY A 97 -0.74 21.93 8.01
CA GLY A 97 0.56 21.73 8.64
C GLY A 97 1.63 21.13 7.73
N ASN A 98 1.53 21.31 6.43
CA ASN A 98 2.43 20.81 5.39
C ASN A 98 2.43 19.28 5.19
N GLY A 99 1.41 18.56 5.66
CA GLY A 99 1.18 17.17 5.27
C GLY A 99 0.95 17.06 3.75
N THR A 100 1.37 15.95 3.18
CA THR A 100 1.30 15.70 1.73
C THR A 100 -0.06 15.12 1.33
N PRO A 101 -0.95 15.89 0.64
CA PRO A 101 -2.20 15.37 0.12
C PRO A 101 -1.99 14.64 -1.20
N GLU A 102 -2.86 13.67 -1.50
CA GLU A 102 -3.04 13.16 -2.84
C GLU A 102 -4.22 13.89 -3.51
N LYS A 103 -4.14 14.08 -4.84
CA LYS A 103 -5.10 14.91 -5.58
C LYS A 103 -5.51 14.25 -6.91
N GLY A 104 -6.60 14.74 -7.47
CA GLY A 104 -7.02 14.40 -8.82
C GLY A 104 -7.43 12.95 -9.00
N ARG A 105 -7.08 12.36 -10.14
CA ARG A 105 -7.44 10.99 -10.51
C ARG A 105 -6.83 9.93 -9.57
N PRO A 106 -5.53 9.98 -9.22
CA PRO A 106 -4.95 8.98 -8.33
C PRO A 106 -5.70 8.86 -7.01
N ALA A 107 -6.02 9.98 -6.37
CA ALA A 107 -6.78 9.98 -5.12
C ALA A 107 -8.16 9.32 -5.25
N LYS A 108 -8.86 9.61 -6.36
CA LYS A 108 -10.17 9.00 -6.65
C LYS A 108 -10.08 7.50 -6.92
N ILE A 109 -9.04 7.04 -7.62
CA ILE A 109 -8.81 5.60 -7.86
C ILE A 109 -8.52 4.90 -6.54
N ILE A 110 -7.64 5.45 -5.70
CA ILE A 110 -7.35 4.88 -4.37
C ILE A 110 -8.63 4.83 -3.52
N GLU A 111 -9.46 5.87 -3.53
CA GLU A 111 -10.74 5.88 -2.82
C GLU A 111 -11.66 4.77 -3.31
N LYS A 112 -11.83 4.62 -4.62
CA LYS A 112 -12.66 3.57 -5.23
C LYS A 112 -12.16 2.17 -4.91
N LEU A 113 -10.83 1.93 -5.00
CA LEU A 113 -10.23 0.66 -4.62
C LEU A 113 -10.43 0.36 -3.13
N SER A 114 -10.30 1.38 -2.27
CA SER A 114 -10.59 1.25 -0.84
C SER A 114 -12.07 0.94 -0.59
N ASP A 115 -12.98 1.63 -1.27
CA ASP A 115 -14.43 1.37 -1.15
C ASP A 115 -14.81 -0.02 -1.68
N ALA A 116 -14.13 -0.52 -2.71
CA ALA A 116 -14.28 -1.89 -3.20
C ALA A 116 -13.67 -2.95 -2.25
N GLY A 117 -12.95 -2.56 -1.19
CA GLY A 117 -12.39 -3.48 -0.21
C GLY A 117 -11.05 -4.10 -0.59
N VAL A 118 -10.36 -3.55 -1.58
CA VAL A 118 -9.09 -4.08 -2.10
C VAL A 118 -8.04 -4.14 -0.99
N PHE A 119 -7.91 -3.06 -0.21
CA PHE A 119 -6.96 -3.00 0.91
C PHE A 119 -7.40 -3.86 2.11
N ASP A 120 -8.71 -4.00 2.36
CA ASP A 120 -9.21 -4.93 3.38
C ASP A 120 -8.91 -6.39 3.03
N ALA A 121 -8.90 -6.71 1.74
CA ALA A 121 -8.52 -8.03 1.24
C ALA A 121 -6.99 -8.24 1.19
N GLY A 122 -6.21 -7.35 1.79
CA GLY A 122 -4.77 -7.50 1.96
C GLY A 122 -3.90 -7.03 0.80
N ALA A 123 -4.46 -6.31 -0.19
CA ALA A 123 -3.64 -5.65 -1.20
C ALA A 123 -2.87 -4.47 -0.59
N LEU A 124 -1.71 -4.15 -1.17
CA LEU A 124 -0.85 -3.05 -0.75
C LEU A 124 -0.72 -2.03 -1.88
N LEU A 125 -0.84 -0.76 -1.52
CA LEU A 125 -0.38 0.33 -2.36
C LEU A 125 1.14 0.36 -2.29
N ILE A 126 1.84 0.26 -3.42
CA ILE A 126 3.30 0.21 -3.48
C ILE A 126 3.86 1.32 -4.37
N GLY A 127 5.15 1.27 -4.68
CA GLY A 127 5.78 2.22 -5.58
C GLY A 127 5.76 3.66 -5.05
N SER A 128 5.59 4.64 -5.93
CA SER A 128 5.67 6.06 -5.57
C SER A 128 4.48 6.53 -4.73
N TYR A 129 3.33 5.88 -4.83
CA TYR A 129 2.18 6.22 -3.98
C TYR A 129 2.36 5.75 -2.54
N ALA A 130 2.99 4.59 -2.30
CA ALA A 130 3.41 4.21 -0.95
C ALA A 130 4.43 5.22 -0.39
N PHE A 131 5.41 5.63 -1.20
CA PHE A 131 6.39 6.64 -0.80
C PHE A 131 5.73 7.98 -0.42
N SER A 132 4.68 8.40 -1.13
CA SER A 132 3.90 9.59 -0.78
C SER A 132 3.23 9.48 0.60
N CYS A 133 2.81 8.27 0.99
CA CYS A 133 2.23 8.03 2.31
C CYS A 133 3.28 8.13 3.44
N TYR A 134 4.53 7.74 3.18
CA TYR A 134 5.57 7.72 4.21
C TYR A 134 5.91 9.10 4.75
N GLY A 135 5.82 10.17 3.95
CA GLY A 135 6.01 11.53 4.46
C GLY A 135 5.11 11.83 5.63
N ASN A 136 3.82 11.58 5.48
CA ASN A 136 2.83 11.80 6.54
C ASN A 136 2.99 10.81 7.70
N LEU A 137 3.30 9.54 7.39
CA LEU A 137 3.44 8.47 8.38
C LEU A 137 4.67 8.69 9.29
N LEU A 138 5.78 9.15 8.71
CA LEU A 138 7.04 9.41 9.41
C LEU A 138 7.14 10.84 9.95
N GLY A 139 6.15 11.68 9.69
CA GLY A 139 6.14 13.07 10.17
C GLY A 139 7.15 13.99 9.48
N VAL A 140 7.42 13.75 8.19
CA VAL A 140 8.39 14.53 7.40
C VAL A 140 7.85 14.88 6.01
N THR A 141 8.49 15.86 5.36
CA THR A 141 8.28 16.15 3.94
C THR A 141 9.43 15.61 3.12
N PHE A 142 9.12 14.94 2.03
CA PHE A 142 10.08 14.53 1.00
C PHE A 142 9.94 15.40 -0.25
N ASP A 143 11.01 15.47 -1.05
CA ASP A 143 11.01 16.21 -2.30
C ASP A 143 9.90 15.68 -3.24
N GLU A 144 9.17 16.61 -3.87
CA GLU A 144 8.08 16.30 -4.79
C GLU A 144 8.56 15.49 -6.01
N ALA A 145 9.79 15.70 -6.48
CA ALA A 145 10.36 14.96 -7.59
C ALA A 145 10.43 13.44 -7.32
N MET A 146 10.58 13.03 -6.06
CA MET A 146 10.59 11.62 -5.67
C MET A 146 9.21 10.96 -5.72
N ARG A 147 8.12 11.77 -5.71
CA ARG A 147 6.73 11.29 -5.66
C ARG A 147 6.05 11.24 -7.02
N ARG A 148 6.50 12.03 -8.00
CA ARG A 148 5.87 12.11 -9.32
C ARG A 148 5.88 10.75 -10.03
N THR A 149 4.71 10.32 -10.48
CA THR A 149 4.52 9.08 -11.25
C THR A 149 3.21 9.13 -12.01
N GLU A 150 3.15 8.39 -13.12
CA GLU A 150 1.95 8.19 -13.94
C GLU A 150 1.38 6.78 -13.76
N ASP A 151 2.10 5.93 -13.01
CA ASP A 151 1.75 4.54 -12.79
C ASP A 151 1.38 4.33 -11.31
N MET A 152 0.28 3.65 -11.04
CA MET A 152 -0.14 3.20 -9.71
C MET A 152 0.00 1.70 -9.62
N ASP A 153 0.79 1.24 -8.66
CA ASP A 153 1.10 -0.16 -8.44
C ASP A 153 0.36 -0.70 -7.21
N ILE A 154 -0.37 -1.79 -7.37
CA ILE A 154 -1.06 -2.51 -6.30
C ILE A 154 -0.46 -3.91 -6.19
N ALA A 155 0.18 -4.21 -5.07
CA ALA A 155 0.70 -5.54 -4.81
C ALA A 155 -0.36 -6.44 -4.16
N CYS A 156 -0.41 -7.69 -4.61
CA CYS A 156 -1.34 -8.71 -4.14
C CYS A 156 -0.58 -9.97 -3.77
N ASP A 157 -0.75 -10.47 -2.56
CA ASP A 157 -0.23 -11.77 -2.18
C ASP A 157 -1.09 -12.89 -2.80
N ARG A 158 -0.44 -13.85 -3.46
CA ARG A 158 -1.09 -15.02 -4.05
C ARG A 158 -1.52 -16.05 -3.01
N SER A 159 -0.82 -16.12 -1.87
CA SER A 159 -1.02 -17.15 -0.85
C SER A 159 -2.29 -16.96 -0.02
N ILE A 160 -2.89 -15.76 -0.05
CA ILE A 160 -4.12 -15.45 0.70
C ILE A 160 -5.39 -15.96 -0.01
N GLU A 161 -5.33 -17.03 -0.78
CA GLU A 161 -6.51 -17.57 -1.48
C GLU A 161 -7.57 -18.21 -0.57
N ILE A 162 -7.24 -18.51 0.69
CA ILE A 162 -7.92 -19.55 1.47
C ILE A 162 -9.06 -19.02 2.37
N GLY A 163 -9.55 -17.85 2.25
CA GLY A 163 -10.60 -17.40 3.18
C GLY A 163 -11.63 -16.45 2.62
N PHE A 164 -11.39 -15.92 1.47
CA PHE A 164 -12.14 -14.78 0.97
C PHE A 164 -13.11 -15.18 -0.15
N MET A 165 -14.22 -15.78 0.20
CA MET A 165 -15.40 -15.76 -0.66
C MET A 165 -16.09 -14.38 -0.51
N CYS A 166 -15.37 -13.32 -0.82
CA CYS A 166 -15.97 -12.02 -1.09
C CYS A 166 -16.26 -11.92 -2.59
N ASP A 167 -17.38 -11.34 -2.94
CA ASP A 167 -17.69 -10.90 -4.31
C ASP A 167 -16.82 -9.70 -4.76
N VAL A 168 -15.59 -9.59 -4.24
CA VAL A 168 -14.60 -8.58 -4.66
C VAL A 168 -14.30 -8.70 -6.15
N LYS A 169 -14.43 -9.91 -6.72
CA LYS A 169 -14.23 -10.18 -8.16
C LYS A 169 -14.96 -9.24 -9.11
N LYS A 170 -16.15 -8.81 -8.75
CA LYS A 170 -16.94 -7.90 -9.59
C LYS A 170 -16.66 -6.44 -9.32
N ASP A 171 -16.00 -6.15 -8.18
CA ASP A 171 -15.95 -4.78 -7.68
C ASP A 171 -14.69 -4.02 -8.11
N VAL A 172 -13.55 -4.69 -8.40
CA VAL A 172 -12.31 -3.95 -8.74
C VAL A 172 -12.39 -3.33 -10.14
N VAL A 173 -12.74 -4.09 -11.16
CA VAL A 173 -12.90 -3.55 -12.53
C VAL A 173 -14.10 -2.63 -12.60
N ALA A 174 -15.21 -3.00 -11.95
CA ALA A 174 -16.41 -2.17 -11.87
C ALA A 174 -16.23 -0.90 -11.02
N ALA A 175 -15.33 -0.92 -10.03
CA ALA A 175 -15.07 0.23 -9.18
C ALA A 175 -14.33 1.36 -9.92
N VAL A 176 -13.58 1.06 -10.97
CA VAL A 176 -12.81 2.03 -11.76
C VAL A 176 -13.23 2.02 -13.24
N PRO A 177 -14.49 2.34 -13.55
CA PRO A 177 -15.05 2.21 -14.90
C PRO A 177 -14.38 3.15 -15.93
N GLU A 178 -13.65 4.15 -15.48
CA GLU A 178 -12.83 5.04 -16.32
C GLU A 178 -11.51 4.40 -16.76
N MET A 179 -11.16 3.24 -16.21
CA MET A 179 -9.97 2.47 -16.55
C MET A 179 -10.37 1.32 -17.48
N MET A 180 -9.62 1.10 -18.53
CA MET A 180 -9.80 -0.02 -19.46
C MET A 180 -8.59 -0.93 -19.41
N GLU A 181 -8.81 -2.23 -19.52
CA GLU A 181 -7.72 -3.19 -19.69
C GLU A 181 -6.87 -2.82 -20.90
N SER A 182 -5.55 -2.79 -20.71
CA SER A 182 -4.63 -2.45 -21.80
C SER A 182 -4.59 -3.58 -22.85
N ARG A 183 -4.44 -3.21 -24.11
CA ARG A 183 -4.19 -4.19 -25.18
C ARG A 183 -2.73 -4.60 -25.15
N GLN A 184 -2.48 -5.86 -24.85
CA GLN A 184 -1.13 -6.41 -24.90
C GLN A 184 -0.67 -6.56 -26.37
N ILE A 185 0.61 -6.29 -26.63
CA ILE A 185 1.23 -6.50 -27.96
C ILE A 185 1.13 -7.97 -28.38
N ASN A 186 1.35 -8.88 -27.42
CA ASN A 186 1.13 -10.30 -27.61
C ASN A 186 -0.27 -10.67 -27.12
N PRO A 187 -1.21 -11.06 -28.01
CA PRO A 187 -2.58 -11.39 -27.64
C PRO A 187 -2.72 -12.65 -26.75
N TRP A 188 -1.67 -13.44 -26.61
CA TRP A 188 -1.63 -14.60 -25.71
C TRP A 188 -1.29 -14.22 -24.24
N ILE A 189 -0.82 -12.98 -24.02
CA ILE A 189 -0.56 -12.48 -22.67
C ILE A 189 -1.84 -11.81 -22.18
N PRO A 190 -2.47 -12.29 -21.07
CA PRO A 190 -3.64 -11.63 -20.52
C PRO A 190 -3.30 -10.23 -20.03
N PRO A 191 -4.23 -9.25 -20.14
CA PRO A 191 -4.01 -7.90 -19.65
C PRO A 191 -3.81 -7.93 -18.14
N TYR A 192 -2.77 -7.25 -17.65
CA TYR A 192 -2.40 -7.15 -16.23
C TYR A 192 -2.38 -5.71 -15.72
N ASP A 193 -2.58 -4.77 -16.61
CA ASP A 193 -2.68 -3.35 -16.33
C ASP A 193 -3.97 -2.76 -16.91
N MET A 194 -4.41 -1.68 -16.31
CA MET A 194 -5.55 -0.89 -16.75
C MET A 194 -5.07 0.51 -17.07
N VAL A 195 -5.59 1.10 -18.14
CA VAL A 195 -5.15 2.42 -18.64
C VAL A 195 -6.34 3.34 -18.75
N ALA A 196 -6.20 4.57 -18.27
CA ALA A 196 -7.15 5.64 -18.47
C ALA A 196 -6.91 6.37 -19.80
N SER A 197 -7.89 7.14 -20.25
CA SER A 197 -7.83 7.88 -21.52
C SER A 197 -6.67 8.89 -21.64
N ASP A 198 -6.09 9.33 -20.52
CA ASP A 198 -4.95 10.24 -20.45
C ASP A 198 -3.60 9.52 -20.27
N GLY A 199 -3.59 8.19 -20.34
CA GLY A 199 -2.39 7.36 -20.19
C GLY A 199 -2.04 6.96 -18.77
N PHE A 200 -2.79 7.40 -17.73
CA PHE A 200 -2.58 6.95 -16.36
C PHE A 200 -2.79 5.43 -16.26
N LYS A 201 -1.85 4.73 -15.60
CA LYS A 201 -1.88 3.27 -15.48
C LYS A 201 -2.16 2.82 -14.05
N LEU A 202 -2.90 1.72 -13.94
CA LEU A 202 -3.10 0.96 -12.74
C LEU A 202 -2.62 -0.48 -12.99
N GLU A 203 -1.56 -0.89 -12.29
CA GLU A 203 -0.94 -2.20 -12.46
C GLU A 203 -1.16 -3.05 -11.21
N PHE A 204 -1.51 -4.33 -11.43
CA PHE A 204 -1.58 -5.33 -10.36
C PHE A 204 -0.32 -6.20 -10.41
N LEU A 205 0.33 -6.32 -9.28
CA LEU A 205 1.62 -7.00 -9.14
C LEU A 205 1.54 -8.11 -8.10
N THR A 206 2.33 -9.16 -8.28
CA THR A 206 2.42 -10.26 -7.31
C THR A 206 3.85 -10.77 -7.20
N SER A 207 4.14 -11.57 -6.18
CA SER A 207 5.45 -12.19 -6.00
C SER A 207 5.69 -13.26 -7.06
N ARG A 208 6.94 -13.36 -7.52
CA ARG A 208 7.39 -14.41 -8.43
C ARG A 208 7.77 -15.64 -7.62
N LEU A 209 7.17 -16.80 -7.92
CA LEU A 209 7.47 -18.05 -7.22
C LEU A 209 8.81 -18.68 -7.63
N ASN A 210 9.20 -18.50 -8.89
CA ASN A 210 10.48 -19.00 -9.43
C ASN A 210 10.92 -18.13 -10.63
N ALA A 211 12.18 -18.24 -11.01
CA ALA A 211 12.79 -17.41 -12.05
C ALA A 211 12.12 -17.54 -13.44
N SER A 212 11.48 -18.67 -13.74
CA SER A 212 10.80 -18.92 -15.01
C SER A 212 9.40 -18.30 -15.09
N ASN A 213 8.75 -18.04 -13.95
CA ASN A 213 7.38 -17.52 -13.90
C ASN A 213 7.37 -15.99 -14.18
N LYS A 214 7.19 -15.63 -15.45
CA LYS A 214 7.14 -14.23 -15.92
C LYS A 214 5.76 -13.83 -16.45
N GLU A 215 4.87 -14.78 -16.66
CA GLU A 215 3.54 -14.52 -17.21
C GLU A 215 2.59 -13.99 -16.14
N PRO A 216 1.65 -13.10 -16.51
CA PRO A 216 0.63 -12.62 -15.60
C PRO A 216 -0.18 -13.76 -14.99
N VAL A 217 -0.50 -13.64 -13.72
CA VAL A 217 -1.21 -14.63 -12.94
C VAL A 217 -2.54 -14.07 -12.47
N LYS A 218 -3.58 -14.84 -12.63
CA LYS A 218 -4.91 -14.46 -12.18
C LYS A 218 -5.00 -14.42 -10.67
N ILE A 219 -5.42 -13.29 -10.14
CA ILE A 219 -5.75 -13.09 -8.72
C ILE A 219 -7.27 -13.20 -8.60
N GLU A 220 -7.73 -14.40 -8.32
CA GLU A 220 -9.16 -14.74 -8.35
C GLU A 220 -10.03 -13.83 -7.48
N ARG A 221 -9.53 -13.45 -6.29
CA ARG A 221 -10.26 -12.59 -5.36
C ARG A 221 -10.53 -11.18 -5.89
N PHE A 222 -9.67 -10.66 -6.76
CA PHE A 222 -9.82 -9.33 -7.36
C PHE A 222 -10.34 -9.37 -8.79
N GLY A 223 -10.39 -10.55 -9.42
CA GLY A 223 -10.81 -10.73 -10.80
C GLY A 223 -9.84 -10.13 -11.83
N VAL A 224 -8.61 -9.80 -11.42
CA VAL A 224 -7.57 -9.20 -12.25
C VAL A 224 -6.40 -10.14 -12.45
N ASN A 225 -5.58 -9.88 -13.48
CA ASN A 225 -4.30 -10.54 -13.62
C ASN A 225 -3.21 -9.65 -13.02
N ALA A 226 -2.22 -10.25 -12.36
CA ALA A 226 -1.10 -9.56 -11.74
C ALA A 226 0.22 -10.02 -12.36
N LEU A 227 1.10 -9.06 -12.64
CA LEU A 227 2.43 -9.35 -13.17
C LEU A 227 3.36 -9.83 -12.04
N PRO A 228 4.00 -11.00 -12.16
CA PRO A 228 4.93 -11.48 -11.14
C PRO A 228 6.25 -10.73 -11.20
N LEU A 229 6.64 -10.11 -10.09
CA LEU A 229 7.92 -9.41 -9.94
C LEU A 229 8.84 -10.10 -8.95
N MET A 230 10.14 -10.01 -9.21
CA MET A 230 11.18 -10.51 -8.29
C MET A 230 11.17 -9.70 -7.00
N PHE A 231 11.39 -10.40 -5.89
CA PHE A 231 11.58 -9.82 -4.55
C PHE A 231 10.37 -9.07 -3.99
N LEU A 232 9.21 -9.16 -4.64
CA LEU A 232 8.02 -8.46 -4.18
C LEU A 232 7.50 -9.07 -2.86
N GLU A 233 7.74 -10.36 -2.61
CA GLU A 233 7.45 -11.05 -1.35
C GLU A 233 8.04 -10.32 -0.15
N PHE A 234 9.26 -9.79 -0.27
CA PHE A 234 9.94 -9.08 0.79
C PHE A 234 9.16 -7.87 1.33
N ILE A 235 8.45 -7.15 0.47
CA ILE A 235 7.65 -5.99 0.89
C ILE A 235 6.19 -6.32 1.16
N ILE A 236 5.65 -7.42 0.60
CA ILE A 236 4.28 -7.85 0.87
C ILE A 236 4.16 -8.47 2.27
N GLU A 237 5.19 -9.19 2.71
CA GLU A 237 5.18 -9.96 3.96
C GLU A 237 4.94 -9.09 5.21
N ASN A 238 5.40 -7.85 5.20
CA ASN A 238 5.18 -6.92 6.30
C ASN A 238 4.64 -5.58 5.79
N SER A 239 3.44 -5.24 6.21
CA SER A 239 2.75 -4.01 5.81
C SER A 239 2.30 -3.20 7.01
N VAL A 240 2.19 -1.89 6.82
CA VAL A 240 1.65 -0.95 7.80
C VAL A 240 0.45 -0.21 7.23
N HIS A 241 -0.44 0.23 8.11
CA HIS A 241 -1.53 1.10 7.71
C HIS A 241 -1.06 2.55 7.53
N ALA A 242 -1.53 3.18 6.47
CA ALA A 242 -1.35 4.62 6.25
C ALA A 242 -2.68 5.26 5.83
N VAL A 243 -2.76 6.58 5.95
CA VAL A 243 -3.90 7.35 5.49
C VAL A 243 -3.47 8.25 4.34
N VAL A 244 -4.08 8.05 3.18
CA VAL A 244 -3.99 8.99 2.07
C VAL A 244 -4.86 10.21 2.40
N LEU A 245 -4.25 11.40 2.38
CA LEU A 245 -4.94 12.66 2.68
C LEU A 245 -5.79 13.10 1.50
N TYR A 246 -7.00 12.55 1.42
CA TYR A 246 -8.04 12.89 0.45
C TYR A 246 -9.42 12.69 1.09
N GLY A 247 -10.35 13.61 0.85
CA GLY A 247 -11.71 13.52 1.41
C GLY A 247 -11.72 13.46 2.93
N ALA A 248 -12.19 12.37 3.50
CA ALA A 248 -12.18 12.10 4.93
C ALA A 248 -11.00 11.20 5.37
N GLY A 249 -9.96 11.08 4.56
CA GLY A 249 -8.85 10.18 4.73
C GLY A 249 -9.18 8.76 4.26
N ILE A 250 -8.30 8.17 3.46
CA ILE A 250 -8.46 6.83 2.90
C ILE A 250 -7.45 5.90 3.56
N LEU A 251 -7.94 4.83 4.20
CA LEU A 251 -7.07 3.80 4.77
C LEU A 251 -6.49 2.93 3.65
N VAL A 252 -5.19 2.77 3.65
CA VAL A 252 -4.45 1.90 2.72
C VAL A 252 -3.44 1.07 3.50
N ASN A 253 -3.05 -0.09 2.94
CA ASN A 253 -1.87 -0.80 3.37
C ASN A 253 -0.71 -0.37 2.49
N VAL A 254 0.44 -0.11 3.10
CA VAL A 254 1.70 0.15 2.42
C VAL A 254 2.78 -0.77 3.00
N PRO A 255 3.86 -1.11 2.28
CA PRO A 255 4.97 -1.84 2.86
C PRO A 255 5.54 -1.15 4.09
N ASP A 256 6.17 -1.90 4.97
CA ASP A 256 7.01 -1.32 6.02
C ASP A 256 8.06 -0.38 5.38
N PRO A 257 8.27 0.86 5.89
CA PRO A 257 9.19 1.82 5.27
C PRO A 257 10.63 1.32 5.14
N ALA A 258 11.15 0.59 6.13
CA ALA A 258 12.51 0.04 6.07
C ALA A 258 12.63 -1.06 5.01
N ARG A 259 11.67 -1.98 4.95
CA ARG A 259 11.61 -3.00 3.89
C ARG A 259 11.46 -2.36 2.51
N PHE A 260 10.62 -1.35 2.38
CA PHE A 260 10.48 -0.60 1.13
C PHE A 260 11.82 0.00 0.67
N ALA A 261 12.57 0.64 1.57
CA ALA A 261 13.84 1.26 1.24
C ALA A 261 14.89 0.21 0.78
N ILE A 262 15.00 -0.91 1.49
CA ILE A 262 15.91 -2.01 1.10
C ILE A 262 15.49 -2.61 -0.25
N HIS A 263 14.22 -2.85 -0.47
CA HIS A 263 13.71 -3.33 -1.75
C HIS A 263 14.02 -2.34 -2.89
N LYS A 264 13.89 -1.03 -2.65
CA LYS A 264 14.24 0.00 -3.64
C LYS A 264 15.73 -0.03 -4.00
N LEU A 265 16.62 -0.31 -3.06
CA LEU A 265 18.03 -0.52 -3.37
C LEU A 265 18.22 -1.71 -4.34
N ALA A 266 17.56 -2.85 -4.07
CA ALA A 266 17.65 -4.02 -4.92
C ALA A 266 17.09 -3.79 -6.32
N ILE A 267 15.85 -3.30 -6.43
CA ILE A 267 15.20 -3.12 -7.75
C ILE A 267 15.82 -2.03 -8.60
N SER A 268 16.52 -1.05 -7.99
CA SER A 268 17.29 -0.05 -8.72
C SER A 268 18.34 -0.68 -9.63
N GLN A 269 18.87 -1.85 -9.25
CA GLN A 269 19.88 -2.59 -10.01
C GLN A 269 19.27 -3.45 -11.13
N LEU A 270 17.96 -3.73 -11.06
CA LEU A 270 17.22 -4.44 -12.10
C LEU A 270 16.71 -3.51 -13.22
N ARG A 271 16.79 -2.19 -13.01
CA ARG A 271 16.38 -1.22 -14.03
C ARG A 271 17.30 -1.30 -15.24
N SER A 272 16.71 -1.47 -16.43
CA SER A 272 17.47 -1.46 -17.68
C SER A 272 18.19 -0.14 -17.90
N ALA A 273 19.28 -0.16 -18.70
CA ALA A 273 19.99 1.04 -19.10
C ALA A 273 19.10 2.12 -19.78
N GLY A 274 17.98 1.71 -20.36
CA GLY A 274 16.98 2.61 -20.95
C GLY A 274 16.10 3.38 -19.94
N ASN A 275 16.22 3.09 -18.62
CA ASN A 275 15.38 3.72 -17.60
C ASN A 275 16.18 4.35 -16.43
N PRO A 276 17.14 5.25 -16.74
CA PRO A 276 18.04 5.83 -15.72
C PRO A 276 17.29 6.73 -14.73
N GLU A 277 16.17 7.33 -15.13
CA GLU A 277 15.34 8.17 -14.26
C GLU A 277 14.64 7.34 -13.19
N LYS A 278 14.03 6.20 -13.54
CA LYS A 278 13.41 5.30 -12.57
C LYS A 278 14.47 4.76 -11.58
N ARG A 279 15.68 4.43 -12.06
CA ARG A 279 16.79 4.01 -11.20
C ARG A 279 17.18 5.11 -10.20
N ARG A 280 17.40 6.34 -10.66
CA ARG A 280 17.73 7.47 -9.79
C ARG A 280 16.65 7.73 -8.75
N LYS A 281 15.38 7.66 -9.17
CA LYS A 281 14.23 7.84 -8.28
C LYS A 281 14.18 6.74 -7.21
N ASP A 282 14.37 5.46 -7.58
CA ASP A 282 14.38 4.35 -6.64
C ASP A 282 15.49 4.54 -5.58
N LEU A 283 16.71 4.91 -6.00
CA LEU A 283 17.82 5.20 -5.08
C LEU A 283 17.57 6.43 -4.19
N ALA A 284 16.96 7.48 -4.73
CA ALA A 284 16.62 8.69 -3.96
C ALA A 284 15.57 8.40 -2.89
N GLN A 285 14.51 7.63 -3.23
CA GLN A 285 13.49 7.18 -2.29
C GLN A 285 14.09 6.31 -1.18
N ALA A 286 14.94 5.35 -1.53
CA ALA A 286 15.65 4.53 -0.57
C ALA A 286 16.52 5.37 0.38
N SER A 287 17.34 6.25 -0.18
CA SER A 287 18.25 7.11 0.60
C SER A 287 17.49 8.03 1.58
N ALA A 288 16.36 8.59 1.14
CA ALA A 288 15.56 9.48 1.98
C ALA A 288 14.97 8.75 3.21
N ILE A 289 14.46 7.52 3.01
CA ILE A 289 13.90 6.72 4.11
C ILE A 289 15.03 6.18 5.00
N ILE A 290 16.12 5.66 4.44
CA ILE A 290 17.26 5.15 5.21
C ILE A 290 17.85 6.28 6.06
N GLY A 291 18.05 7.48 5.48
CA GLY A 291 18.57 8.61 6.21
C GLY A 291 17.68 9.03 7.39
N TYR A 292 16.36 8.99 7.22
CA TYR A 292 15.42 9.22 8.32
C TYR A 292 15.52 8.13 9.39
N LEU A 293 15.47 6.87 8.99
CA LEU A 293 15.40 5.76 9.93
C LEU A 293 16.69 5.53 10.70
N LEU A 294 17.84 5.85 10.13
CA LEU A 294 19.13 5.80 10.86
C LEU A 294 19.16 6.77 12.05
N GLU A 295 18.45 7.92 11.94
CA GLU A 295 18.41 8.90 13.02
C GLU A 295 17.27 8.63 14.02
N GLU A 296 16.07 8.32 13.50
CA GLU A 296 14.85 8.33 14.30
C GLU A 296 14.40 6.91 14.73
N ASN A 297 14.71 5.90 13.96
CA ASN A 297 14.30 4.51 14.25
C ASN A 297 15.24 3.46 13.64
N PRO A 298 16.51 3.41 14.07
CA PRO A 298 17.48 2.45 13.53
C PRO A 298 17.07 0.98 13.77
N GLY A 299 16.29 0.72 14.80
CA GLY A 299 15.79 -0.62 15.10
C GLY A 299 14.93 -1.21 13.97
N SER A 300 14.11 -0.40 13.29
CA SER A 300 13.32 -0.88 12.16
C SER A 300 14.18 -1.24 10.95
N LEU A 301 15.27 -0.51 10.70
CA LEU A 301 16.25 -0.88 9.68
C LEU A 301 16.96 -2.19 10.00
N LEU A 302 17.39 -2.38 11.24
CA LEU A 302 18.05 -3.62 11.67
C LEU A 302 17.12 -4.83 11.48
N LEU A 303 15.86 -4.73 11.87
CA LEU A 303 14.86 -5.79 11.66
C LEU A 303 14.63 -6.09 10.17
N ALA A 304 14.55 -5.05 9.34
CA ALA A 304 14.39 -5.21 7.90
C ALA A 304 15.64 -5.80 7.23
N CYS A 305 16.84 -5.41 7.67
CA CYS A 305 18.10 -6.00 7.23
C CYS A 305 18.21 -7.48 7.63
N ASP A 306 17.77 -7.82 8.86
CA ASP A 306 17.75 -9.21 9.30
C ASP A 306 16.77 -10.06 8.47
N ALA A 307 15.59 -9.55 8.20
CA ALA A 307 14.65 -10.20 7.28
C ALA A 307 15.25 -10.36 5.86
N ALA A 308 16.01 -9.39 5.38
CA ALA A 308 16.65 -9.45 4.07
C ALA A 308 17.73 -10.56 3.97
N LYS A 309 18.37 -10.93 5.09
CA LYS A 309 19.35 -12.03 5.13
C LYS A 309 18.73 -13.40 4.84
N HIS A 310 17.41 -13.54 5.06
CA HIS A 310 16.66 -14.77 4.79
C HIS A 310 16.16 -14.85 3.34
N MET A 311 16.35 -13.78 2.55
CA MET A 311 16.06 -13.77 1.13
C MET A 311 17.13 -14.49 0.32
N GLU A 312 16.85 -14.74 -0.97
CA GLU A 312 17.83 -15.33 -1.90
C GLU A 312 19.13 -14.53 -1.95
N SER A 313 20.26 -15.22 -2.17
CA SER A 313 21.60 -14.59 -2.31
C SER A 313 21.63 -13.51 -3.39
N THR A 314 20.84 -13.67 -4.46
CA THR A 314 20.67 -12.68 -5.53
C THR A 314 20.07 -11.37 -5.01
N PHE A 315 19.09 -11.42 -4.13
CA PHE A 315 18.52 -10.23 -3.49
C PHE A 315 19.60 -9.49 -2.68
N HIS A 316 20.34 -10.23 -1.87
CA HIS A 316 21.41 -9.65 -1.06
C HIS A 316 22.49 -8.97 -1.92
N ALA A 317 22.90 -9.60 -3.03
CA ALA A 317 23.87 -9.01 -3.97
C ALA A 317 23.34 -7.71 -4.60
N PHE A 318 22.06 -7.67 -4.97
CA PHE A 318 21.45 -6.46 -5.53
C PHE A 318 21.30 -5.34 -4.49
N VAL A 319 20.95 -5.64 -3.25
CA VAL A 319 20.93 -4.63 -2.17
C VAL A 319 22.32 -4.05 -1.96
N THR A 320 23.36 -4.89 -1.85
CA THR A 320 24.75 -4.46 -1.67
C THR A 320 25.24 -3.56 -2.84
N SER A 321 24.90 -3.92 -4.06
CA SER A 321 25.18 -3.09 -5.25
C SER A 321 24.39 -1.78 -5.21
N GLY A 322 23.13 -1.84 -4.75
CA GLY A 322 22.26 -0.68 -4.56
C GLY A 322 22.86 0.30 -3.56
N ILE A 323 23.33 -0.17 -2.40
CA ILE A 323 24.02 0.66 -1.39
C ILE A 323 25.21 1.38 -2.03
N SER A 324 26.03 0.67 -2.80
CA SER A 324 27.20 1.24 -3.49
C SER A 324 26.81 2.31 -4.52
N SER A 325 25.60 2.24 -5.05
CA SER A 325 25.03 3.17 -6.05
C SER A 325 24.40 4.42 -5.43
N VAL A 326 24.20 4.48 -4.10
CA VAL A 326 23.70 5.67 -3.40
C VAL A 326 24.65 6.85 -3.60
N ALA A 327 24.10 8.02 -3.91
CA ALA A 327 24.87 9.22 -4.19
C ALA A 327 25.60 9.75 -2.94
N ASP A 328 24.92 9.80 -1.80
CA ASP A 328 25.48 10.17 -0.52
C ASP A 328 26.35 9.01 0.02
N LYS A 329 27.66 9.15 -0.11
CA LYS A 329 28.61 8.11 0.30
C LYS A 329 28.73 7.97 1.81
N SER A 330 28.47 9.04 2.57
CA SER A 330 28.44 8.99 4.04
C SER A 330 27.25 8.18 4.53
N LEU A 331 26.06 8.46 3.98
CA LEU A 331 24.84 7.69 4.27
C LEU A 331 25.00 6.21 3.89
N ALA A 332 25.55 5.95 2.70
CA ALA A 332 25.79 4.58 2.23
C ALA A 332 26.77 3.81 3.14
N HIS A 333 27.81 4.47 3.59
CA HIS A 333 28.77 3.88 4.52
C HIS A 333 28.15 3.59 5.88
N ARG A 334 27.46 4.56 6.46
CA ARG A 334 26.74 4.38 7.74
C ARG A 334 25.77 3.21 7.68
N PHE A 335 24.87 3.18 6.67
CA PHE A 335 23.92 2.11 6.53
C PHE A 335 24.59 0.74 6.37
N ARG A 336 25.68 0.67 5.60
CA ARG A 336 26.46 -0.56 5.41
C ARG A 336 27.02 -1.09 6.73
N VAL A 337 27.68 -0.24 7.51
CA VAL A 337 28.36 -0.63 8.76
C VAL A 337 27.35 -0.85 9.89
N GLU A 338 26.41 0.09 10.08
CA GLU A 338 25.51 0.07 11.23
C GLU A 338 24.37 -0.97 11.09
N CYS A 339 23.90 -1.26 9.85
CA CYS A 339 22.72 -2.08 9.64
C CYS A 339 22.94 -3.28 8.71
N TRP A 340 23.71 -3.13 7.61
CA TRP A 340 23.85 -4.20 6.60
C TRP A 340 24.91 -5.24 6.98
N GLY A 341 25.88 -4.87 7.85
CA GLY A 341 26.86 -5.80 8.41
C GLY A 341 27.97 -6.21 7.43
N ILE A 342 28.37 -5.32 6.52
CA ILE A 342 29.52 -5.50 5.61
C ILE A 342 30.52 -4.37 5.86
N ASP A 343 31.70 -4.71 6.27
CA ASP A 343 32.85 -3.77 6.43
C ASP A 343 33.32 -3.17 5.10
#